data_1c8471064b3a07fa7b82846fde015d9b
#
_entry.id   1c8471064b3a07fa7b82846fde015d9b
#
_cell.length_a   1.000
_cell.length_b   1.000
_cell.length_c   1.000
_cell.angle_alpha   90.00
_cell.angle_beta   90.00
_cell.angle_gamma   90.00
#
_symmetry.space_group_name_H-M   'P 1'
#
loop_
_entity.id
_entity.type
_entity.pdbx_description
1 polymer ?
#
loop_
_entity_poly.entity_id
_entity_poly.type
_entity_poly.pdbx_seq_one_letter_code
_entity_poly.pdbx_strand_id
1 'polypeptide(L)'
;SGNSYGIDLPTFNGGTSLGEEVIRAFSNADGTKVIAVGNFYYHRSVDFANTYMSAKTYTFVPEFAYTEARSVMRMDEMGALDKKYRRDTENAEEKSLPGVGNNGEIKDACMLNDGTIVIGGNLSRFDGKEVHNILKLKEDGTLDDEFLTQVGSGTDGVIKKIAYTSYTDNDGSLVERMMIVGSFTTFNGLPVEGGIMMLKPDGTLDENFKLRDLQGGSVNFAKIVDLSAPNAEKRKPHVVVSGTFNRYDNVTRQGFLILDMKGKAIQNLNVPGRFSGELNDAQYSLTSDNANGLLLTGNFSYFDGKKMYGIVMLKINLKDEEVDEP
;
A
#
# COMPACT_ATOMS: atom_id res chain seq x y z
N SER A 1 -36.61 -17.76 -35.31
CA SER A 1 -35.37 -17.92 -34.58
C SER A 1 -34.77 -16.52 -34.31
N GLY A 2 -35.09 -15.98 -33.14
CA GLY A 2 -34.54 -14.71 -32.68
C GLY A 2 -33.11 -14.87 -32.23
N ASN A 3 -32.18 -14.23 -32.88
CA ASN A 3 -30.84 -14.04 -32.35
C ASN A 3 -30.95 -13.11 -31.13
N SER A 4 -30.92 -13.66 -29.94
CA SER A 4 -30.63 -12.88 -28.74
C SER A 4 -29.17 -12.51 -28.83
N TYR A 5 -28.86 -11.29 -29.18
CA TYR A 5 -27.53 -10.74 -28.94
C TYR A 5 -27.39 -10.59 -27.43
N GLY A 6 -26.77 -11.58 -26.79
CA GLY A 6 -26.36 -11.48 -25.39
C GLY A 6 -25.32 -10.37 -25.29
N ILE A 7 -25.64 -9.33 -24.54
CA ILE A 7 -24.66 -8.35 -24.13
C ILE A 7 -23.98 -8.99 -22.93
N ASP A 8 -22.69 -9.28 -23.06
CA ASP A 8 -21.86 -9.57 -21.88
C ASP A 8 -21.75 -8.28 -21.06
N LEU A 9 -22.65 -8.13 -20.12
CA LEU A 9 -22.55 -7.06 -19.14
C LEU A 9 -21.35 -7.34 -18.25
N PRO A 10 -20.54 -6.33 -17.90
CA PRO A 10 -19.45 -6.53 -16.98
C PRO A 10 -20.00 -7.09 -15.67
N THR A 11 -19.36 -8.15 -15.16
CA THR A 11 -19.74 -8.76 -13.89
C THR A 11 -19.56 -7.80 -12.71
N PHE A 12 -18.69 -6.82 -12.84
CA PHE A 12 -18.46 -5.75 -11.88
C PHE A 12 -18.89 -4.40 -12.48
N ASN A 13 -19.89 -3.77 -11.90
CA ASN A 13 -20.45 -2.49 -12.37
C ASN A 13 -20.19 -1.39 -11.34
N GLY A 14 -18.96 -1.00 -11.19
CA GLY A 14 -18.53 0.06 -10.28
C GLY A 14 -17.20 0.68 -10.70
N GLY A 15 -16.93 1.86 -10.24
CA GLY A 15 -15.68 2.59 -10.55
C GLY A 15 -15.77 4.05 -10.11
N THR A 16 -14.86 4.86 -10.65
CA THR A 16 -14.80 6.31 -10.41
C THR A 16 -15.06 7.09 -11.69
N SER A 17 -15.24 8.40 -11.59
CA SER A 17 -15.35 9.29 -12.75
C SER A 17 -14.04 9.38 -13.54
N LEU A 18 -14.13 9.86 -14.78
CA LEU A 18 -12.95 10.14 -15.59
C LEU A 18 -12.08 11.23 -14.93
N GLY A 19 -10.78 10.97 -14.85
CA GLY A 19 -9.81 11.88 -14.19
C GLY A 19 -9.70 11.70 -12.68
N GLU A 20 -10.47 10.80 -12.09
CA GLU A 20 -10.34 10.36 -10.70
C GLU A 20 -9.51 9.08 -10.62
N GLU A 21 -8.88 8.85 -9.49
CA GLU A 21 -7.94 7.76 -9.31
C GLU A 21 -8.28 6.90 -8.10
N VAL A 22 -8.33 5.57 -8.30
CA VAL A 22 -8.28 4.57 -7.25
C VAL A 22 -6.82 4.21 -7.00
N ILE A 23 -6.32 4.49 -5.82
CA ILE A 23 -4.92 4.18 -5.41
C ILE A 23 -4.81 2.73 -4.97
N ARG A 24 -5.79 2.27 -4.15
CA ARG A 24 -5.85 0.90 -3.64
C ARG A 24 -7.28 0.37 -3.64
N ALA A 25 -7.38 -0.93 -3.84
CA ALA A 25 -8.61 -1.67 -3.62
C ALA A 25 -8.32 -2.89 -2.75
N PHE A 26 -9.19 -3.13 -1.78
CA PHE A 26 -9.07 -4.22 -0.82
C PHE A 26 -10.35 -5.06 -0.83
N SER A 27 -10.20 -6.38 -0.74
CA SER A 27 -11.32 -7.28 -0.46
C SER A 27 -11.38 -7.54 1.04
N ASN A 28 -12.58 -7.56 1.62
CA ASN A 28 -12.74 -8.09 2.98
C ASN A 28 -12.47 -9.61 3.03
N ALA A 29 -12.38 -10.16 4.23
CA ALA A 29 -11.92 -11.54 4.44
C ALA A 29 -12.79 -12.60 3.75
N ASP A 30 -14.11 -12.37 3.62
CA ASP A 30 -15.05 -13.31 2.96
C ASP A 30 -15.24 -13.03 1.46
N GLY A 31 -14.59 -11.99 0.91
CA GLY A 31 -14.66 -11.63 -0.50
C GLY A 31 -15.98 -10.98 -0.94
N THR A 32 -16.88 -10.67 -0.02
CA THR A 32 -18.21 -10.12 -0.32
C THR A 32 -18.23 -8.60 -0.50
N LYS A 33 -17.15 -7.92 -0.09
CA LYS A 33 -17.01 -6.46 -0.17
C LYS A 33 -15.68 -6.07 -0.78
N VAL A 34 -15.70 -5.00 -1.56
CA VAL A 34 -14.53 -4.33 -2.09
C VAL A 34 -14.51 -2.91 -1.55
N ILE A 35 -13.39 -2.52 -0.93
CA ILE A 35 -13.16 -1.16 -0.46
C ILE A 35 -12.13 -0.51 -1.37
N ALA A 36 -12.49 0.60 -2.01
CA ALA A 36 -11.60 1.39 -2.84
C ALA A 36 -11.20 2.66 -2.10
N VAL A 37 -9.91 2.99 -2.15
CA VAL A 37 -9.30 4.17 -1.55
C VAL A 37 -8.59 4.96 -2.63
N GLY A 38 -8.77 6.29 -2.67
CA GLY A 38 -8.12 7.10 -3.68
C GLY A 38 -8.58 8.57 -3.72
N ASN A 39 -8.24 9.21 -4.83
CA ASN A 39 -8.53 10.61 -5.08
C ASN A 39 -9.74 10.72 -6.02
N PHE A 40 -10.93 10.51 -5.48
CA PHE A 40 -12.20 10.51 -6.21
C PHE A 40 -13.33 11.13 -5.37
N TYR A 41 -14.39 11.55 -6.09
CA TYR A 41 -15.58 12.17 -5.51
C TYR A 41 -16.85 11.37 -5.75
N TYR A 42 -16.86 10.48 -6.77
CA TYR A 42 -18.06 9.77 -7.18
C TYR A 42 -17.81 8.30 -7.44
N HIS A 43 -18.75 7.48 -6.98
CA HIS A 43 -18.95 6.14 -7.51
C HIS A 43 -19.70 6.27 -8.83
N ARG A 44 -19.20 5.65 -9.89
CA ARG A 44 -19.78 5.60 -11.23
C ARG A 44 -20.18 4.19 -11.58
N SER A 45 -21.40 4.01 -12.04
CA SER A 45 -21.91 2.73 -12.54
C SER A 45 -22.68 2.95 -13.84
N VAL A 46 -22.84 1.89 -14.65
CA VAL A 46 -23.71 1.95 -15.82
C VAL A 46 -25.15 1.95 -15.34
N ASP A 47 -25.95 2.90 -15.80
CA ASP A 47 -27.39 2.95 -15.60
C ASP A 47 -28.08 2.13 -16.68
N PHE A 48 -28.34 0.86 -16.37
CA PHE A 48 -28.95 -0.06 -17.32
C PHE A 48 -30.40 0.33 -17.71
N ALA A 49 -31.09 1.06 -16.84
CA ALA A 49 -32.45 1.49 -17.11
C ALA A 49 -32.51 2.56 -18.20
N ASN A 50 -31.47 3.40 -18.29
CA ASN A 50 -31.39 4.51 -19.24
C ASN A 50 -30.40 4.25 -20.40
N THR A 51 -29.70 3.11 -20.39
CA THR A 51 -28.83 2.68 -21.49
C THR A 51 -29.68 2.31 -22.70
N TYR A 52 -29.33 2.81 -23.88
CA TYR A 52 -30.09 2.58 -25.11
C TYR A 52 -29.20 2.13 -26.29
N MET A 53 -29.80 1.49 -27.27
CA MET A 53 -29.15 1.17 -28.54
C MET A 53 -29.31 2.33 -29.52
N SER A 54 -28.21 2.89 -30.00
CA SER A 54 -28.21 3.91 -31.02
C SER A 54 -28.73 3.33 -32.34
N ALA A 55 -29.83 3.84 -32.85
CA ALA A 55 -30.38 3.46 -34.15
C ALA A 55 -29.47 3.84 -35.34
N LYS A 56 -28.54 4.79 -35.12
CA LYS A 56 -27.62 5.27 -36.15
C LYS A 56 -26.36 4.39 -36.28
N THR A 57 -25.87 3.89 -35.19
CA THR A 57 -24.58 3.12 -35.14
C THR A 57 -24.76 1.66 -34.80
N TYR A 58 -25.99 1.27 -34.41
CA TYR A 58 -26.30 -0.07 -33.87
C TYR A 58 -25.38 -0.48 -32.74
N THR A 59 -24.91 0.49 -31.95
CA THR A 59 -24.06 0.29 -30.78
C THR A 59 -24.79 0.69 -29.51
N PHE A 60 -24.49 0.03 -28.43
CA PHE A 60 -24.95 0.44 -27.10
C PHE A 60 -24.32 1.77 -26.71
N VAL A 61 -25.16 2.70 -26.27
CA VAL A 61 -24.75 3.97 -25.67
C VAL A 61 -25.02 3.85 -24.17
N PRO A 62 -24.00 3.63 -23.37
CA PRO A 62 -24.16 3.51 -21.92
C PRO A 62 -24.45 4.88 -21.31
N GLU A 63 -25.50 4.94 -20.51
CA GLU A 63 -25.71 6.04 -19.58
C GLU A 63 -25.06 5.68 -18.23
N PHE A 64 -24.62 6.68 -17.48
CA PHE A 64 -23.92 6.48 -16.23
C PHE A 64 -24.64 7.17 -15.07
N ALA A 65 -24.83 6.41 -14.00
CA ALA A 65 -25.24 6.93 -12.72
C ALA A 65 -24.02 7.33 -11.89
N TYR A 66 -24.11 8.47 -11.23
CA TYR A 66 -23.06 9.00 -10.35
C TYR A 66 -23.65 9.16 -8.96
N THR A 67 -23.00 8.53 -7.97
CA THR A 67 -23.34 8.66 -6.56
C THR A 67 -22.14 9.21 -5.80
N GLU A 68 -22.34 10.25 -5.03
CA GLU A 68 -21.24 10.83 -4.24
C GLU A 68 -20.63 9.79 -3.31
N ALA A 69 -19.30 9.63 -3.41
CA ALA A 69 -18.49 8.76 -2.57
C ALA A 69 -17.06 9.29 -2.59
N ARG A 70 -16.60 9.91 -1.50
CA ARG A 70 -15.35 10.68 -1.49
C ARG A 70 -14.23 9.91 -0.81
N SER A 71 -13.11 9.78 -1.53
CA SER A 71 -11.83 9.25 -1.05
C SER A 71 -11.84 7.78 -0.68
N VAL A 72 -12.90 7.26 -0.09
CA VAL A 72 -13.05 5.85 0.28
C VAL A 72 -14.49 5.42 0.05
N MET A 73 -14.69 4.34 -0.69
CA MET A 73 -16.01 3.74 -0.92
C MET A 73 -15.96 2.24 -0.69
N ARG A 74 -17.09 1.69 -0.26
CA ARG A 74 -17.30 0.24 -0.16
C ARG A 74 -18.36 -0.20 -1.17
N MET A 75 -18.08 -1.28 -1.86
CA MET A 75 -18.95 -1.88 -2.86
C MET A 75 -19.16 -3.35 -2.53
N ASP A 76 -20.22 -3.94 -3.04
CA ASP A 76 -20.36 -5.40 -3.06
C ASP A 76 -19.50 -6.03 -4.17
N GLU A 77 -19.55 -7.34 -4.28
CA GLU A 77 -18.83 -8.13 -5.28
C GLU A 77 -19.23 -7.82 -6.73
N MET A 78 -20.40 -7.22 -6.94
CA MET A 78 -20.91 -6.79 -8.24
C MET A 78 -20.60 -5.31 -8.56
N GLY A 79 -19.99 -4.59 -7.61
CA GLY A 79 -19.65 -3.18 -7.74
C GLY A 79 -20.74 -2.21 -7.31
N ALA A 80 -21.85 -2.69 -6.74
CA ALA A 80 -22.89 -1.80 -6.24
C ALA A 80 -22.42 -1.10 -4.96
N LEU A 81 -22.60 0.23 -4.93
CA LEU A 81 -22.17 1.07 -3.82
C LEU A 81 -22.94 0.73 -2.52
N ASP A 82 -22.22 0.48 -1.45
CA ASP A 82 -22.80 0.40 -0.11
C ASP A 82 -23.14 1.81 0.40
N LYS A 83 -24.41 2.18 0.26
CA LYS A 83 -24.92 3.50 0.64
C LYS A 83 -25.02 3.74 2.13
N LYS A 84 -24.64 2.76 2.97
CA LYS A 84 -24.55 2.92 4.42
C LYS A 84 -23.12 3.18 4.91
N TYR A 85 -22.16 2.95 4.05
CA TYR A 85 -20.74 3.12 4.39
C TYR A 85 -20.30 4.56 4.14
N ARG A 86 -19.72 5.22 5.15
CA ARG A 86 -19.21 6.60 5.08
C ARG A 86 -20.28 7.62 4.64
N ARG A 87 -21.44 7.55 5.27
CA ARG A 87 -22.52 8.52 5.04
C ARG A 87 -22.69 9.46 6.23
N ASP A 88 -23.00 10.70 5.90
CA ASP A 88 -23.44 11.69 6.88
C ASP A 88 -24.91 11.41 7.24
N THR A 89 -25.12 10.74 8.36
CA THR A 89 -26.45 10.37 8.84
C THR A 89 -27.21 11.52 9.49
N GLU A 90 -26.53 12.63 9.74
CA GLU A 90 -27.16 13.84 10.30
C GLU A 90 -27.81 14.69 9.19
N ASN A 91 -27.47 14.43 7.93
CA ASN A 91 -27.97 15.16 6.79
C ASN A 91 -29.04 14.36 6.04
N ALA A 92 -30.24 14.92 5.89
CA ALA A 92 -31.37 14.28 5.19
C ALA A 92 -31.09 13.88 3.72
N GLU A 93 -30.00 14.40 3.12
CA GLU A 93 -29.59 14.11 1.74
C GLU A 93 -28.66 12.90 1.62
N GLU A 94 -28.37 12.18 2.70
CA GLU A 94 -27.49 11.01 2.72
C GLU A 94 -26.16 11.25 1.95
N LYS A 95 -25.53 12.39 2.14
CA LYS A 95 -24.27 12.75 1.49
C LYS A 95 -23.11 11.87 1.99
N SER A 96 -22.13 11.68 1.13
CA SER A 96 -20.85 11.08 1.54
C SER A 96 -20.15 11.96 2.58
N LEU A 97 -19.42 11.32 3.53
CA LEU A 97 -18.46 12.06 4.35
C LEU A 97 -17.41 12.72 3.45
N PRO A 98 -16.87 13.90 3.86
CA PRO A 98 -16.05 14.75 2.99
C PRO A 98 -14.77 14.12 2.45
N GLY A 99 -14.21 13.10 3.13
CA GLY A 99 -12.90 12.53 2.78
C GLY A 99 -11.79 13.57 2.87
N VAL A 100 -10.84 13.51 1.95
CA VAL A 100 -9.74 14.51 1.86
C VAL A 100 -10.25 15.85 1.33
N GLY A 101 -11.21 15.84 0.39
CA GLY A 101 -11.66 17.05 -0.27
C GLY A 101 -10.49 17.79 -0.96
N ASN A 102 -10.39 19.10 -0.69
CA ASN A 102 -9.30 19.95 -1.21
C ASN A 102 -8.09 20.04 -0.25
N ASN A 103 -8.02 19.16 0.75
CA ASN A 103 -7.03 19.26 1.84
C ASN A 103 -5.84 18.33 1.62
N GLY A 104 -5.56 17.96 0.38
CA GLY A 104 -4.40 17.17 0.03
C GLY A 104 -4.69 16.05 -0.96
N GLU A 105 -3.84 15.03 -0.94
CA GLU A 105 -3.87 13.91 -1.88
C GLU A 105 -3.45 12.62 -1.18
N ILE A 106 -4.24 11.56 -1.34
CA ILE A 106 -3.88 10.20 -0.92
C ILE A 106 -2.79 9.67 -1.86
N LYS A 107 -1.72 9.13 -1.30
CA LYS A 107 -0.62 8.52 -2.06
C LYS A 107 -0.59 7.01 -1.93
N ASP A 108 -0.97 6.47 -0.78
CA ASP A 108 -1.03 5.03 -0.56
C ASP A 108 -1.96 4.67 0.61
N ALA A 109 -2.33 3.40 0.69
CA ALA A 109 -3.11 2.85 1.79
C ALA A 109 -2.80 1.37 1.97
N CYS A 110 -3.05 0.84 3.17
CA CYS A 110 -3.07 -0.59 3.43
C CYS A 110 -4.26 -0.97 4.31
N MET A 111 -4.73 -2.19 4.18
CA MET A 111 -5.72 -2.78 5.07
C MET A 111 -5.02 -3.71 6.05
N LEU A 112 -5.32 -3.58 7.33
CA LEU A 112 -4.81 -4.42 8.40
C LEU A 112 -5.64 -5.70 8.54
N ASN A 113 -5.15 -6.68 9.31
CA ASN A 113 -5.83 -7.95 9.50
C ASN A 113 -7.22 -7.81 10.15
N ASP A 114 -7.43 -6.76 10.93
CA ASP A 114 -8.70 -6.45 11.60
C ASP A 114 -9.71 -5.71 10.69
N GLY A 115 -9.38 -5.52 9.40
CA GLY A 115 -10.23 -4.82 8.43
C GLY A 115 -10.16 -3.30 8.50
N THR A 116 -9.37 -2.73 9.42
CA THR A 116 -9.11 -1.29 9.46
C THR A 116 -8.18 -0.86 8.33
N ILE A 117 -8.23 0.41 7.93
CA ILE A 117 -7.47 0.91 6.77
C ILE A 117 -6.60 2.08 7.21
N VAL A 118 -5.29 1.97 6.98
CA VAL A 118 -4.35 3.08 7.15
C VAL A 118 -4.12 3.76 5.81
N ILE A 119 -4.24 5.08 5.80
CA ILE A 119 -4.13 5.94 4.62
C ILE A 119 -2.99 6.93 4.86
N GLY A 120 -2.14 7.10 3.86
CA GLY A 120 -1.04 8.06 3.89
C GLY A 120 -0.99 8.91 2.62
N GLY A 121 -0.40 10.10 2.73
CA GLY A 121 -0.29 11.01 1.60
C GLY A 121 0.27 12.36 1.98
N ASN A 122 -0.18 13.38 1.25
CA ASN A 122 -0.04 14.79 1.62
C ASN A 122 -1.41 15.26 2.11
N LEU A 123 -1.68 15.09 3.40
CA LEU A 123 -3.02 15.20 3.97
C LEU A 123 -3.00 16.16 5.16
N SER A 124 -3.82 17.22 5.12
CA SER A 124 -4.00 18.14 6.25
C SER A 124 -5.35 17.97 6.96
N ARG A 125 -6.38 17.49 6.25
CA ARG A 125 -7.70 17.19 6.82
C ARG A 125 -8.31 15.95 6.17
N PHE A 126 -9.13 15.26 6.95
CA PHE A 126 -9.98 14.16 6.49
C PHE A 126 -11.30 14.19 7.29
N ASP A 127 -12.45 14.14 6.61
CA ASP A 127 -13.78 14.28 7.21
C ASP A 127 -13.91 15.52 8.09
N GLY A 128 -13.26 16.63 7.68
CA GLY A 128 -13.24 17.89 8.43
C GLY A 128 -12.30 17.94 9.64
N LYS A 129 -11.76 16.80 10.09
CA LYS A 129 -10.77 16.74 11.18
C LYS A 129 -9.36 16.97 10.65
N GLU A 130 -8.51 17.58 11.46
CA GLU A 130 -7.10 17.73 11.17
C GLU A 130 -6.39 16.37 11.22
N VAL A 131 -5.55 16.11 10.21
CA VAL A 131 -4.68 14.93 10.11
C VAL A 131 -3.30 15.37 9.64
N HIS A 132 -2.28 14.58 9.96
CA HIS A 132 -0.89 14.95 9.67
C HIS A 132 -0.24 13.87 8.79
N ASN A 133 -0.68 13.83 7.51
CA ASN A 133 -0.20 12.94 6.46
C ASN A 133 -0.52 11.45 6.63
N ILE A 134 -1.05 11.04 7.79
CA ILE A 134 -1.44 9.66 8.07
C ILE A 134 -2.71 9.61 8.91
N LEU A 135 -3.56 8.65 8.63
CA LEU A 135 -4.79 8.37 9.39
C LEU A 135 -5.16 6.90 9.33
N LYS A 136 -6.02 6.46 10.23
CA LYS A 136 -6.65 5.13 10.18
C LYS A 136 -8.16 5.27 10.18
N LEU A 137 -8.82 4.45 9.38
CA LEU A 137 -10.26 4.26 9.38
C LEU A 137 -10.61 2.94 10.07
N LYS A 138 -11.63 2.96 10.88
CA LYS A 138 -12.27 1.77 11.44
C LYS A 138 -12.96 0.96 10.33
N GLU A 139 -13.38 -0.26 10.63
CA GLU A 139 -14.09 -1.13 9.69
C GLU A 139 -15.38 -0.51 9.14
N ASP A 140 -16.04 0.34 9.92
CA ASP A 140 -17.23 1.10 9.51
C ASP A 140 -16.92 2.32 8.62
N GLY A 141 -15.64 2.62 8.40
CA GLY A 141 -15.15 3.73 7.59
C GLY A 141 -15.04 5.06 8.33
N THR A 142 -15.29 5.11 9.63
CA THR A 142 -15.09 6.31 10.46
C THR A 142 -13.62 6.48 10.86
N LEU A 143 -13.20 7.72 11.14
CA LEU A 143 -11.86 8.00 11.64
C LEU A 143 -11.60 7.32 12.99
N ASP A 144 -10.41 6.77 13.14
CA ASP A 144 -9.90 6.23 14.40
C ASP A 144 -9.18 7.34 15.18
N ASP A 145 -9.87 7.94 16.15
CA ASP A 145 -9.34 9.04 16.97
C ASP A 145 -8.20 8.59 17.90
N GLU A 146 -8.17 7.32 18.30
CA GLU A 146 -7.08 6.77 19.11
C GLU A 146 -5.80 6.71 18.27
N PHE A 147 -5.90 6.24 17.04
CA PHE A 147 -4.76 6.23 16.12
C PHE A 147 -4.26 7.66 15.85
N LEU A 148 -5.16 8.64 15.63
CA LEU A 148 -4.77 10.03 15.44
C LEU A 148 -4.04 10.59 16.66
N THR A 149 -4.45 10.19 17.85
CA THR A 149 -3.78 10.58 19.11
C THR A 149 -2.37 10.00 19.19
N GLN A 150 -2.18 8.73 18.80
CA GLN A 150 -0.89 8.06 18.83
C GLN A 150 0.11 8.61 17.80
N VAL A 151 -0.33 8.89 16.60
CA VAL A 151 0.54 9.50 15.57
C VAL A 151 0.87 10.96 15.85
N GLY A 152 0.10 11.63 16.70
CA GLY A 152 0.35 13.00 17.17
C GLY A 152 0.49 14.00 16.03
N SER A 153 1.64 14.68 15.94
CA SER A 153 1.93 15.62 14.85
C SER A 153 2.26 14.95 13.52
N GLY A 154 2.17 13.62 13.43
CA GLY A 154 2.40 12.87 12.20
C GLY A 154 3.78 13.09 11.58
N THR A 155 3.84 13.20 10.24
CA THR A 155 5.07 13.45 9.49
C THR A 155 5.16 14.91 9.04
N ASP A 156 6.38 15.47 9.00
CA ASP A 156 6.67 16.81 8.45
C ASP A 156 6.71 16.85 6.91
N GLY A 157 6.57 15.71 6.26
CA GLY A 157 6.56 15.59 4.80
C GLY A 157 5.62 14.47 4.30
N VAL A 158 5.54 14.34 2.98
CA VAL A 158 4.60 13.45 2.31
C VAL A 158 4.92 11.98 2.56
N ILE A 159 3.93 11.18 2.93
CA ILE A 159 3.99 9.72 2.88
C ILE A 159 3.69 9.27 1.44
N LYS A 160 4.58 8.45 0.88
CA LYS A 160 4.49 8.00 -0.51
C LYS A 160 4.06 6.55 -0.64
N LYS A 161 4.51 5.68 0.28
CA LYS A 161 4.18 4.25 0.29
C LYS A 161 3.96 3.73 1.70
N ILE A 162 3.04 2.78 1.81
CA ILE A 162 2.73 2.03 3.03
C ILE A 162 2.73 0.55 2.68
N ALA A 163 3.61 -0.23 3.29
CA ALA A 163 3.64 -1.68 3.12
C ALA A 163 3.35 -2.37 4.44
N TYR A 164 2.16 -2.98 4.54
CA TYR A 164 1.76 -3.76 5.70
C TYR A 164 2.25 -5.19 5.57
N THR A 165 2.72 -5.75 6.68
CA THR A 165 3.12 -7.14 6.79
C THR A 165 2.69 -7.70 8.15
N SER A 166 2.11 -8.90 8.14
CA SER A 166 1.84 -9.68 9.33
C SER A 166 2.50 -11.05 9.22
N TYR A 167 3.06 -11.54 10.30
CA TYR A 167 3.65 -12.89 10.39
C TYR A 167 3.62 -13.38 11.83
N THR A 168 3.69 -14.70 11.99
CA THR A 168 3.88 -15.32 13.31
C THR A 168 5.37 -15.42 13.60
N ASP A 169 5.82 -14.82 14.69
CA ASP A 169 7.23 -14.84 15.11
C ASP A 169 7.62 -16.19 15.73
N ASN A 170 8.89 -16.35 16.05
CA ASN A 170 9.48 -17.58 16.56
C ASN A 170 8.96 -17.99 17.96
N ASP A 171 8.41 -17.07 18.72
CA ASP A 171 7.73 -17.30 20.00
C ASP A 171 6.24 -17.60 19.87
N GLY A 172 5.71 -17.65 18.63
CA GLY A 172 4.30 -17.86 18.32
C GLY A 172 3.43 -16.62 18.38
N SER A 173 3.98 -15.44 18.66
CA SER A 173 3.24 -14.19 18.67
C SER A 173 2.95 -13.69 17.25
N LEU A 174 1.78 -13.07 17.04
CA LEU A 174 1.46 -12.36 15.82
C LEU A 174 2.17 -11.01 15.83
N VAL A 175 3.00 -10.79 14.84
CA VAL A 175 3.68 -9.50 14.61
C VAL A 175 3.05 -8.81 13.40
N GLU A 176 2.61 -7.58 13.60
CA GLU A 176 2.02 -6.75 12.57
C GLU A 176 2.78 -5.43 12.49
N ARG A 177 3.23 -5.06 11.31
CA ARG A 177 4.02 -3.83 11.09
C ARG A 177 3.67 -3.18 9.75
N MET A 178 3.82 -1.87 9.72
CA MET A 178 3.74 -1.06 8.52
C MET A 178 5.09 -0.41 8.26
N MET A 179 5.66 -0.65 7.09
CA MET A 179 6.80 0.14 6.58
C MET A 179 6.26 1.37 5.89
N ILE A 180 6.62 2.54 6.36
CA ILE A 180 6.20 3.84 5.82
C ILE A 180 7.39 4.48 5.12
N VAL A 181 7.21 4.88 3.87
CA VAL A 181 8.25 5.53 3.07
C VAL A 181 7.73 6.86 2.53
N GLY A 182 8.56 7.88 2.58
CA GLY A 182 8.16 9.21 2.10
C GLY A 182 9.29 10.22 2.03
N SER A 183 8.92 11.48 1.96
CA SER A 183 9.86 12.61 1.95
C SER A 183 9.82 13.40 3.26
N PHE A 184 9.66 12.71 4.37
CA PHE A 184 9.63 13.27 5.72
C PHE A 184 10.98 13.06 6.43
N THR A 185 11.26 13.90 7.41
CA THR A 185 12.45 13.84 8.26
C THR A 185 12.12 13.69 9.73
N THR A 186 10.85 13.89 10.10
CA THR A 186 10.37 13.68 11.47
C THR A 186 9.03 12.94 11.48
N PHE A 187 8.78 12.22 12.57
CA PHE A 187 7.48 11.65 12.92
C PHE A 187 7.18 11.93 14.38
N ASN A 188 6.03 12.52 14.66
CA ASN A 188 5.61 12.98 16.00
C ASN A 188 6.73 13.75 16.73
N GLY A 189 7.44 14.64 15.98
CA GLY A 189 8.54 15.43 16.47
C GLY A 189 9.88 14.66 16.69
N LEU A 190 9.91 13.34 16.48
CA LEU A 190 11.12 12.53 16.55
C LEU A 190 11.81 12.46 15.19
N PRO A 191 13.15 12.55 15.11
CA PRO A 191 13.87 12.45 13.84
C PRO A 191 13.74 11.05 13.22
N VAL A 192 13.57 11.02 11.90
CA VAL A 192 13.50 9.81 11.08
C VAL A 192 14.52 9.89 9.97
N GLU A 193 15.43 8.92 9.90
CA GLU A 193 16.47 8.86 8.88
C GLU A 193 15.93 8.32 7.56
N GLY A 194 16.36 8.92 6.44
CA GLY A 194 16.10 8.44 5.09
C GLY A 194 14.65 8.41 4.64
N GLY A 195 13.72 9.03 5.40
CA GLY A 195 12.29 9.04 5.07
C GLY A 195 11.63 7.67 5.15
N ILE A 196 12.10 6.80 6.03
CA ILE A 196 11.55 5.47 6.28
C ILE A 196 11.38 5.23 7.78
N MET A 197 10.22 4.69 8.16
CA MET A 197 9.94 4.27 9.52
C MET A 197 9.10 3.00 9.56
N MET A 198 9.09 2.33 10.71
CA MET A 198 8.24 1.18 10.99
C MET A 198 7.21 1.57 12.04
N LEU A 199 5.93 1.41 11.74
CA LEU A 199 4.84 1.65 12.67
C LEU A 199 4.15 0.33 13.06
N LYS A 200 3.61 0.31 14.27
CA LYS A 200 2.67 -0.71 14.74
C LYS A 200 1.24 -0.38 14.29
N PRO A 201 0.28 -1.34 14.35
CA PRO A 201 -1.12 -1.11 13.97
C PRO A 201 -1.84 0.01 14.72
N ASP A 202 -1.39 0.31 15.94
CA ASP A 202 -1.92 1.39 16.77
C ASP A 202 -1.41 2.79 16.38
N GLY A 203 -0.46 2.89 15.45
CA GLY A 203 0.17 4.14 15.02
C GLY A 203 1.44 4.52 15.77
N THR A 204 1.87 3.72 16.76
CA THR A 204 3.12 3.98 17.49
C THR A 204 4.33 3.57 16.66
N LEU A 205 5.43 4.32 16.81
CA LEU A 205 6.70 4.02 16.19
C LEU A 205 7.31 2.74 16.80
N ASP A 206 7.81 1.83 15.95
CA ASP A 206 8.66 0.75 16.41
C ASP A 206 10.10 1.27 16.52
N GLU A 207 10.49 1.65 17.74
CA GLU A 207 11.79 2.27 18.01
C GLU A 207 12.97 1.30 17.82
N ASN A 208 12.71 -0.01 17.71
CA ASN A 208 13.76 -0.99 17.45
C ASN A 208 14.31 -0.88 16.02
N PHE A 209 13.46 -0.46 15.05
CA PHE A 209 13.90 -0.23 13.68
C PHE A 209 14.43 1.19 13.52
N LYS A 210 15.70 1.32 13.15
CA LYS A 210 16.31 2.62 12.79
C LYS A 210 17.17 2.44 11.56
N LEU A 211 16.85 3.19 10.50
CA LEU A 211 17.75 3.27 9.37
C LEU A 211 19.06 3.91 9.80
N ARG A 212 20.19 3.36 9.35
CA ARG A 212 21.51 3.92 9.59
C ARG A 212 21.85 4.96 8.55
N ASP A 213 23.03 5.57 8.62
CA ASP A 213 23.49 6.60 7.69
C ASP A 213 23.33 6.19 6.23
N LEU A 214 22.47 6.90 5.50
CA LEU A 214 22.13 6.67 4.11
C LEU A 214 22.55 7.89 3.29
N GLN A 215 23.39 7.67 2.28
CA GLN A 215 23.98 8.75 1.51
C GLN A 215 23.74 8.62 0.00
N GLY A 216 23.71 9.76 -0.69
CA GLY A 216 23.69 9.87 -2.15
C GLY A 216 22.33 9.59 -2.78
N GLY A 217 21.25 9.72 -2.02
CA GLY A 217 19.89 9.56 -2.52
C GLY A 217 18.87 9.30 -1.41
N SER A 218 17.73 8.73 -1.77
CA SER A 218 16.61 8.48 -0.87
C SER A 218 16.04 7.07 -1.05
N VAL A 219 15.27 6.62 -0.05
CA VAL A 219 14.46 5.40 -0.13
C VAL A 219 13.18 5.71 -0.92
N ASN A 220 12.77 4.79 -1.80
CA ASN A 220 11.49 4.86 -2.52
C ASN A 220 10.59 3.65 -2.30
N PHE A 221 11.13 2.58 -1.72
CA PHE A 221 10.41 1.37 -1.37
C PHE A 221 11.00 0.71 -0.13
N ALA A 222 10.14 0.25 0.77
CA ALA A 222 10.52 -0.65 1.86
C ALA A 222 9.36 -1.59 2.20
N LYS A 223 9.69 -2.85 2.46
CA LYS A 223 8.73 -3.87 2.90
C LYS A 223 9.41 -4.93 3.76
N ILE A 224 8.71 -5.40 4.80
CA ILE A 224 9.14 -6.58 5.55
C ILE A 224 8.78 -7.83 4.75
N VAL A 225 9.75 -8.71 4.55
CA VAL A 225 9.59 -10.01 3.88
C VAL A 225 10.16 -11.08 4.79
N ASP A 226 9.35 -12.09 5.10
CA ASP A 226 9.86 -13.29 5.75
C ASP A 226 10.59 -14.14 4.70
N LEU A 227 11.92 -14.20 4.82
CA LEU A 227 12.78 -14.93 3.89
C LEU A 227 12.95 -16.42 4.24
N SER A 228 12.22 -16.92 5.23
CA SER A 228 12.23 -18.33 5.59
C SER A 228 11.41 -19.17 4.59
N ALA A 229 11.85 -20.41 4.37
CA ALA A 229 11.03 -21.37 3.63
C ALA A 229 9.67 -21.59 4.36
N PRO A 230 8.58 -21.93 3.64
CA PRO A 230 7.26 -22.10 4.25
C PRO A 230 7.23 -23.09 5.41
N ASN A 231 8.09 -24.11 5.39
CA ASN A 231 8.19 -25.17 6.41
C ASN A 231 9.36 -24.94 7.38
N ALA A 232 9.97 -23.75 7.39
CA ALA A 232 11.09 -23.48 8.30
C ALA A 232 10.60 -23.44 9.75
N GLU A 233 11.38 -24.02 10.66
CA GLU A 233 11.12 -23.99 12.09
C GLU A 233 11.23 -22.57 12.67
N LYS A 234 12.06 -21.73 12.05
CA LYS A 234 12.29 -20.35 12.47
C LYS A 234 11.95 -19.38 11.36
N ARG A 235 11.24 -18.32 11.71
CA ARG A 235 10.95 -17.19 10.82
C ARG A 235 12.18 -16.30 10.72
N LYS A 236 12.40 -15.74 9.52
CA LYS A 236 13.51 -14.84 9.19
C LYS A 236 12.98 -13.57 8.51
N PRO A 237 12.27 -12.70 9.28
CA PRO A 237 11.79 -11.43 8.73
C PRO A 237 12.96 -10.49 8.46
N HIS A 238 12.97 -9.87 7.30
CA HIS A 238 13.94 -8.88 6.85
C HIS A 238 13.24 -7.69 6.23
N VAL A 239 13.91 -6.54 6.20
CA VAL A 239 13.40 -5.36 5.50
C VAL A 239 14.11 -5.23 4.15
N VAL A 240 13.35 -5.37 3.08
CA VAL A 240 13.82 -5.11 1.71
C VAL A 240 13.64 -3.62 1.43
N VAL A 241 14.71 -2.95 1.04
CA VAL A 241 14.76 -1.51 0.78
C VAL A 241 15.30 -1.24 -0.61
N SER A 242 14.64 -0.37 -1.37
CA SER A 242 15.21 0.17 -2.60
C SER A 242 15.10 1.69 -2.68
N GLY A 243 15.94 2.28 -3.55
CA GLY A 243 15.99 3.72 -3.71
C GLY A 243 17.08 4.18 -4.67
N THR A 244 17.42 5.45 -4.54
CA THR A 244 18.46 6.08 -5.36
C THR A 244 19.80 6.27 -4.64
N PHE A 245 19.89 5.85 -3.37
CA PHE A 245 21.09 5.95 -2.54
C PHE A 245 22.27 5.15 -3.13
N ASN A 246 23.49 5.52 -2.74
CA ASN A 246 24.70 4.85 -3.17
C ASN A 246 25.60 4.37 -2.03
N ARG A 247 25.29 4.73 -0.78
CA ARG A 247 26.00 4.26 0.43
C ARG A 247 25.00 4.01 1.55
N TYR A 248 25.34 3.05 2.38
CA TYR A 248 24.63 2.73 3.61
C TYR A 248 25.63 2.30 4.68
N ASP A 249 25.60 2.91 5.88
CA ASP A 249 26.49 2.63 7.00
C ASP A 249 27.98 2.62 6.56
N ASN A 250 28.38 3.67 5.81
CA ASN A 250 29.70 3.86 5.20
C ASN A 250 30.14 2.82 4.15
N VAL A 251 29.29 1.86 3.79
CA VAL A 251 29.56 0.87 2.75
C VAL A 251 28.84 1.26 1.45
N THR A 252 29.49 1.02 0.31
CA THR A 252 28.88 1.23 -1.01
C THR A 252 27.71 0.28 -1.18
N ARG A 253 26.50 0.84 -1.47
CA ARG A 253 25.27 0.13 -1.75
C ARG A 253 24.53 0.86 -2.87
N GLN A 254 24.19 0.15 -3.93
CA GLN A 254 23.65 0.78 -5.13
C GLN A 254 22.12 0.70 -5.18
N GLY A 255 21.45 1.42 -4.26
CA GLY A 255 20.00 1.55 -4.31
C GLY A 255 19.20 0.29 -3.98
N PHE A 256 19.84 -0.74 -3.40
CA PHE A 256 19.19 -1.96 -2.94
C PHE A 256 19.84 -2.47 -1.65
N LEU A 257 19.01 -2.83 -0.67
CA LEU A 257 19.43 -3.35 0.65
C LEU A 257 18.47 -4.43 1.13
N ILE A 258 19.02 -5.41 1.85
CA ILE A 258 18.27 -6.28 2.74
C ILE A 258 18.82 -6.03 4.14
N LEU A 259 17.94 -5.62 5.06
CA LEU A 259 18.26 -5.25 6.43
C LEU A 259 17.63 -6.26 7.39
N ASP A 260 18.22 -6.41 8.58
CA ASP A 260 17.52 -7.01 9.70
C ASP A 260 16.39 -6.10 10.22
N MET A 261 15.61 -6.57 11.18
CA MET A 261 14.50 -5.83 11.78
C MET A 261 14.93 -4.66 12.67
N LYS A 262 16.25 -4.43 12.82
CA LYS A 262 16.82 -3.28 13.53
C LYS A 262 17.45 -2.25 12.60
N GLY A 263 17.47 -2.52 11.28
CA GLY A 263 18.04 -1.64 10.26
C GLY A 263 19.53 -1.92 9.96
N LYS A 264 20.12 -3.03 10.43
CA LYS A 264 21.49 -3.42 10.07
C LYS A 264 21.47 -4.15 8.72
N ALA A 265 22.40 -3.82 7.82
CA ALA A 265 22.51 -4.51 6.53
C ALA A 265 23.05 -5.93 6.72
N ILE A 266 22.39 -6.92 6.13
CA ILE A 266 22.82 -8.32 6.14
C ILE A 266 23.87 -8.50 5.05
N GLN A 267 25.12 -8.72 5.43
CA GLN A 267 26.25 -8.72 4.49
C GLN A 267 26.10 -9.73 3.36
N ASN A 268 25.61 -10.92 3.66
CA ASN A 268 25.50 -12.02 2.71
C ASN A 268 24.30 -11.92 1.76
N LEU A 269 23.35 -11.01 2.03
CA LEU A 269 22.14 -10.85 1.25
C LEU A 269 22.10 -9.54 0.44
N ASN A 270 23.14 -8.73 0.54
CA ASN A 270 23.20 -7.48 -0.20
C ASN A 270 23.72 -7.71 -1.61
N VAL A 271 22.83 -7.61 -2.57
CA VAL A 271 23.15 -7.70 -4.00
C VAL A 271 23.58 -6.33 -4.47
N PRO A 272 24.76 -6.18 -5.08
CA PRO A 272 25.11 -4.96 -5.79
C PRO A 272 24.18 -4.80 -6.98
N GLY A 273 23.42 -3.73 -7.05
CA GLY A 273 22.55 -3.49 -8.19
C GLY A 273 21.57 -2.34 -7.93
N ARG A 274 21.27 -1.61 -8.98
CA ARG A 274 20.32 -0.51 -8.97
C ARG A 274 19.17 -0.84 -9.92
N PHE A 275 17.96 -0.49 -9.48
CA PHE A 275 16.81 -0.45 -10.37
C PHE A 275 16.78 0.87 -11.16
N SER A 276 16.45 0.79 -12.45
CA SER A 276 16.16 1.98 -13.26
C SER A 276 14.73 2.47 -13.09
N GLY A 277 14.24 2.46 -11.88
CA GLY A 277 12.86 2.79 -11.53
C GLY A 277 12.57 2.40 -10.09
N GLU A 278 11.30 2.06 -9.79
CA GLU A 278 10.85 1.80 -8.44
C GLU A 278 10.29 0.38 -8.28
N LEU A 279 10.51 -0.20 -7.12
CA LEU A 279 9.81 -1.41 -6.71
C LEU A 279 8.38 -1.08 -6.28
N ASN A 280 7.46 -1.98 -6.61
CA ASN A 280 6.09 -1.96 -6.12
C ASN A 280 5.84 -3.05 -5.08
N ASP A 281 6.52 -4.20 -5.22
CA ASP A 281 6.38 -5.29 -4.27
C ASP A 281 7.65 -6.15 -4.18
N ALA A 282 7.79 -6.84 -3.05
CA ALA A 282 8.81 -7.82 -2.76
C ALA A 282 8.18 -9.00 -2.00
N GLN A 283 8.44 -10.23 -2.44
CA GLN A 283 7.89 -11.43 -1.84
C GLN A 283 8.91 -12.57 -1.85
N TYR A 284 8.86 -13.39 -0.79
CA TYR A 284 9.56 -14.67 -0.82
C TYR A 284 8.94 -15.60 -1.88
N SER A 285 9.78 -16.30 -2.60
CA SER A 285 9.36 -17.33 -3.55
C SER A 285 10.45 -18.39 -3.70
N LEU A 286 10.08 -19.56 -4.15
CA LEU A 286 11.07 -20.55 -4.59
C LEU A 286 11.49 -20.25 -6.04
N THR A 287 12.78 -20.39 -6.31
CA THR A 287 13.32 -20.36 -7.66
C THR A 287 12.98 -21.65 -8.41
N SER A 288 13.19 -21.70 -9.72
CA SER A 288 12.91 -22.87 -10.54
C SER A 288 13.68 -24.13 -10.13
N ASP A 289 14.80 -23.98 -9.44
CA ASP A 289 15.60 -25.07 -8.87
C ASP A 289 15.30 -25.31 -7.36
N ASN A 290 14.14 -24.86 -6.90
CA ASN A 290 13.67 -24.97 -5.50
C ASN A 290 14.60 -24.35 -4.46
N ALA A 291 15.43 -23.40 -4.85
CA ALA A 291 16.20 -22.60 -3.90
C ALA A 291 15.38 -21.42 -3.36
N ASN A 292 15.76 -20.90 -2.19
CA ASN A 292 15.16 -19.69 -1.65
C ASN A 292 15.38 -18.49 -2.58
N GLY A 293 14.35 -17.71 -2.81
CA GLY A 293 14.39 -16.56 -3.69
C GLY A 293 13.55 -15.39 -3.17
N LEU A 294 13.87 -14.23 -3.69
CA LEU A 294 13.13 -12.98 -3.48
C LEU A 294 12.63 -12.52 -4.84
N LEU A 295 11.32 -12.56 -5.01
CA LEU A 295 10.63 -12.01 -6.18
C LEU A 295 10.41 -10.53 -5.98
N LEU A 296 10.94 -9.72 -6.89
CA LEU A 296 10.82 -8.26 -6.91
C LEU A 296 10.03 -7.82 -8.13
N THR A 297 9.01 -7.01 -7.93
CA THR A 297 8.17 -6.46 -9.00
C THR A 297 8.09 -4.94 -8.90
N GLY A 298 7.95 -4.27 -10.04
CA GLY A 298 7.89 -2.81 -10.03
C GLY A 298 7.85 -2.17 -11.41
N ASN A 299 7.98 -0.86 -11.41
CA ASN A 299 8.09 -0.06 -12.63
C ASN A 299 9.56 0.24 -12.92
N PHE A 300 10.27 -0.76 -13.46
CA PHE A 300 11.68 -0.64 -13.83
C PHE A 300 11.98 -1.41 -15.12
N SER A 301 12.97 -0.94 -15.88
CA SER A 301 13.41 -1.58 -17.14
C SER A 301 14.76 -2.27 -17.00
N TYR A 302 15.54 -1.94 -15.99
CA TYR A 302 16.87 -2.52 -15.73
C TYR A 302 17.07 -2.78 -14.25
N PHE A 303 17.84 -3.83 -13.97
CA PHE A 303 18.41 -4.13 -12.67
C PHE A 303 19.88 -4.52 -12.84
N ASP A 304 20.77 -3.89 -12.12
CA ASP A 304 22.23 -4.13 -12.19
C ASP A 304 22.77 -4.11 -13.62
N GLY A 305 22.32 -3.13 -14.41
CA GLY A 305 22.71 -2.95 -15.82
C GLY A 305 22.11 -3.98 -16.79
N LYS A 306 21.38 -4.99 -16.30
CA LYS A 306 20.71 -5.98 -17.13
C LYS A 306 19.28 -5.56 -17.42
N LYS A 307 18.82 -5.75 -18.66
CA LYS A 307 17.46 -5.45 -19.07
C LYS A 307 16.46 -6.39 -18.40
N MET A 308 15.52 -5.82 -17.67
CA MET A 308 14.42 -6.50 -16.98
C MET A 308 13.13 -5.76 -17.27
N TYR A 309 12.00 -6.44 -17.20
CA TYR A 309 10.71 -5.85 -17.53
C TYR A 309 9.78 -5.87 -16.31
N GLY A 310 10.20 -5.14 -15.27
CA GLY A 310 9.39 -4.98 -14.06
C GLY A 310 9.34 -6.21 -13.15
N ILE A 311 10.12 -7.26 -13.42
CA ILE A 311 10.18 -8.48 -12.60
C ILE A 311 11.59 -9.03 -12.52
N VAL A 312 12.03 -9.36 -11.30
CA VAL A 312 13.32 -10.00 -11.02
C VAL A 312 13.15 -11.05 -9.93
N MET A 313 13.76 -12.22 -10.15
CA MET A 313 13.94 -13.24 -9.13
C MET A 313 15.40 -13.24 -8.67
N LEU A 314 15.65 -12.91 -7.41
CA LEU A 314 16.97 -13.03 -6.80
C LEU A 314 17.04 -14.34 -6.03
N LYS A 315 18.05 -15.16 -6.32
CA LYS A 315 18.37 -16.34 -5.51
C LYS A 315 19.04 -15.88 -4.20
N ILE A 316 18.50 -16.32 -3.07
CA ILE A 316 18.98 -15.94 -1.75
C ILE A 316 19.65 -17.15 -1.10
N ASN A 317 20.85 -16.95 -0.61
CA ASN A 317 21.56 -17.96 0.18
C ASN A 317 21.47 -17.57 1.66
N LEU A 318 20.52 -18.20 2.36
CA LEU A 318 20.30 -18.00 3.81
C LEU A 318 21.26 -18.85 4.66
N LYS A 319 22.47 -19.13 4.20
CA LYS A 319 23.48 -19.75 5.07
C LYS A 319 23.64 -18.88 6.32
N ASP A 320 23.71 -19.56 7.45
CA ASP A 320 23.71 -19.06 8.80
C ASP A 320 24.18 -17.60 8.91
N GLU A 321 23.25 -16.74 9.33
CA GLU A 321 23.55 -15.36 9.66
C GLU A 321 24.56 -15.41 10.80
N GLU A 322 25.84 -15.22 10.51
CA GLU A 322 26.79 -14.79 11.52
C GLU A 322 26.33 -13.39 11.96
N VAL A 323 25.60 -13.37 13.05
CA VAL A 323 25.33 -12.14 13.79
C VAL A 323 26.71 -11.72 14.32
N ASP A 324 27.31 -10.70 13.70
CA ASP A 324 28.43 -10.01 14.33
C ASP A 324 27.95 -9.54 15.71
N GLU A 325 28.40 -10.23 16.76
CA GLU A 325 28.26 -9.77 18.13
C GLU A 325 28.95 -8.40 18.24
N PRO A 326 28.44 -7.51 19.11
CA PRO A 326 28.87 -6.13 19.21
C PRO A 326 30.33 -5.92 19.54
#